data_9abc13c9ccec2f272642864f9d7d4458
#
_entry.id   9abc13c9ccec2f272642864f9d7d4458
#
_cell.length_a   1.000
_cell.length_b   1.000
_cell.length_c   1.000
_cell.angle_alpha   90.00
_cell.angle_beta   90.00
_cell.angle_gamma   90.00
#
_symmetry.space_group_name_H-M   'P 1'
#
loop_
_entity.id
_entity.type
_entity.pdbx_description
1 polymer ?
#
loop_
_entity_poly.entity_id
_entity_poly.type
_entity_poly.pdbx_seq_one_letter_code
_entity_poly.pdbx_strand_id
1 'polypeptide(L)' 'MEFKMIKGTTQEVEAQLNNLKKTFWVQVEGMTSTDHQTTLCLHLVSLEDEAFALRKV' A
#
# COMPACT_ATOMS: atom_id res chain seq x y z
N MET A 1 3.93 -9.76 -6.23
CA MET A 1 2.76 -8.93 -6.53
C MET A 1 1.57 -9.42 -5.72
N GLU A 2 1.01 -8.58 -4.89
CA GLU A 2 -0.15 -8.97 -4.13
C GLU A 2 -1.03 -7.77 -3.81
N PHE A 3 -2.29 -8.05 -3.53
CA PHE A 3 -3.25 -7.04 -3.14
C PHE A 3 -3.53 -7.15 -1.66
N LYS A 4 -3.73 -6.00 -1.02
CA LYS A 4 -4.04 -5.96 0.39
C LYS A 4 -5.05 -4.85 0.66
N MET A 5 -5.97 -5.12 1.56
CA MET A 5 -6.90 -4.09 2.04
C MET A 5 -6.53 -3.75 3.48
N ILE A 6 -6.41 -2.46 3.75
CA ILE A 6 -6.21 -1.98 5.11
C ILE A 6 -7.34 -1.02 5.46
N LYS A 7 -7.76 -1.07 6.71
CA LYS A 7 -8.86 -0.23 7.16
C LYS A 7 -8.67 0.15 8.62
N GLY A 8 -9.22 1.28 9.00
CA GLY A 8 -9.12 1.83 10.33
C GLY A 8 -9.31 3.32 10.28
N THR A 9 -8.90 4.01 11.34
CA THR A 9 -8.89 5.47 11.33
C THR A 9 -7.84 5.96 10.34
N THR A 10 -7.94 7.20 9.94
CA THR A 10 -6.97 7.79 9.00
C THR A 10 -5.54 7.64 9.53
N GLN A 11 -5.33 7.88 10.82
CA GLN A 11 -4.02 7.75 11.42
C GLN A 11 -3.51 6.32 11.40
N GLU A 12 -4.39 5.36 11.68
CA GLU A 12 -4.01 3.95 11.66
C GLU A 12 -3.64 3.49 10.25
N VAL A 13 -4.43 3.93 9.27
CA VAL A 13 -4.19 3.58 7.88
C VAL A 13 -2.87 4.18 7.40
N GLU A 14 -2.59 5.43 7.77
CA GLU A 14 -1.33 6.07 7.42
C GLU A 14 -0.14 5.34 8.01
N ALA A 15 -0.25 4.93 9.28
CA ALA A 15 0.82 4.21 9.95
C ALA A 15 1.09 2.87 9.25
N GLN A 16 0.04 2.14 8.92
CA GLN A 16 0.18 0.87 8.23
C GLN A 16 0.77 1.06 6.83
N LEU A 17 0.33 2.09 6.13
CA LEU A 17 0.83 2.39 4.79
C LEU A 17 2.32 2.72 4.83
N ASN A 18 2.73 3.57 5.76
CA ASN A 18 4.13 3.93 5.91
C ASN A 18 5.00 2.72 6.26
N ASN A 19 4.47 1.82 7.06
CA ASN A 19 5.17 0.61 7.43
C ASN A 19 5.35 -0.32 6.22
N LEU A 20 4.31 -0.45 5.40
CA LEU A 20 4.37 -1.27 4.19
C LEU A 20 5.36 -0.69 3.16
N LYS A 21 5.46 0.63 3.09
CA LYS A 21 6.38 1.28 2.15
C LYS A 21 7.85 0.98 2.43
N LYS A 22 8.16 0.53 3.63
CA LYS A 22 9.54 0.15 3.97
C LYS A 22 9.96 -1.15 3.31
N THR A 23 9.01 -2.00 2.99
CA THR A 23 9.27 -3.35 2.46
C THR A 23 8.74 -3.51 1.05
N PHE A 24 7.73 -2.75 0.67
CA PHE A 24 7.06 -2.87 -0.61
C PHE A 24 6.94 -1.53 -1.30
N TRP A 25 6.92 -1.59 -2.62
CA TRP A 25 6.43 -0.48 -3.41
C TRP A 25 4.90 -0.57 -3.35
N VAL A 26 4.25 0.50 -2.91
CA VAL A 26 2.81 0.49 -2.65
C VAL A 26 2.10 1.41 -3.63
N GLN A 27 1.09 0.87 -4.29
CA GLN A 27 0.22 1.65 -5.15
C GLN A 27 -1.20 1.58 -4.62
N VAL A 28 -1.82 2.73 -4.43
CA VAL A 28 -3.21 2.79 -3.97
C VAL A 28 -4.12 2.59 -5.18
N GLU A 29 -4.85 1.50 -5.18
CA GLU A 29 -5.77 1.17 -6.27
C GLU A 29 -7.16 1.72 -6.03
N GLY A 30 -7.53 1.90 -4.78
CA GLY A 30 -8.83 2.46 -4.44
C GLY A 30 -8.89 2.89 -3.00
N MET A 31 -9.79 3.83 -2.72
CA MET A 31 -9.98 4.33 -1.38
C MET A 31 -11.46 4.57 -1.13
N THR A 32 -11.92 4.15 0.03
CA THR A 32 -13.26 4.42 0.49
C THR A 32 -13.17 5.00 1.89
N SER A 33 -13.88 6.07 2.14
CA SER A 33 -13.83 6.74 3.44
C SER A 33 -15.25 6.98 3.94
N THR A 34 -15.45 6.67 5.21
CA THR A 34 -16.69 6.99 5.91
C THR A 34 -16.34 7.91 7.07
N ASP A 35 -17.35 8.35 7.82
CA ASP A 35 -17.12 9.26 8.95
C ASP A 35 -16.18 8.70 10.02
N HIS A 36 -16.11 7.38 10.11
CA HIS A 36 -15.37 6.71 11.17
C HIS A 36 -14.27 5.79 10.71
N GLN A 37 -14.18 5.56 9.40
CA GLN A 37 -13.28 4.53 8.91
C GLN A 37 -12.82 4.84 7.49
N THR A 38 -11.54 4.59 7.25
CA THR A 38 -10.94 4.68 5.92
C THR A 38 -10.50 3.29 5.51
N THR A 39 -10.80 2.92 4.28
CA THR A 39 -10.38 1.63 3.71
C THR A 39 -9.56 1.90 2.46
N LEU A 40 -8.37 1.32 2.39
CA LEU A 40 -7.51 1.41 1.23
C LEU A 40 -7.34 0.03 0.60
N CYS A 41 -7.47 -0.02 -0.71
CA CYS A 41 -7.13 -1.21 -1.48
C CYS A 41 -5.77 -0.95 -2.12
N LEU A 42 -4.79 -1.78 -1.77
CA LEU A 42 -3.40 -1.55 -2.14
C LEU A 42 -2.89 -2.66 -3.04
N HIS A 43 -2.06 -2.27 -3.97
CA HIS A 43 -1.28 -3.20 -4.79
C HIS A 43 0.17 -3.13 -4.29
N LEU A 44 0.69 -4.24 -3.84
CA LEU A 44 2.04 -4.32 -3.27
C LEU A 44 2.98 -5.04 -4.22
N VAL A 45 4.12 -4.44 -4.45
CA VAL A 45 5.19 -5.07 -5.24
C VAL A 45 6.44 -5.07 -4.38
N SER A 46 7.09 -6.23 -4.28
CA SER A 46 8.33 -6.33 -3.54
C SER A 46 9.34 -5.32 -4.08
N LEU A 47 10.03 -4.62 -3.19
CA LEU A 47 11.07 -3.67 -3.59
C LEU A 47 12.16 -4.35 -4.38
N GLU A 48 12.43 -5.62 -4.06
CA GLU A 48 13.41 -6.39 -4.79
C GLU A 48 12.97 -6.61 -6.23
N ASP A 49 11.70 -6.96 -6.44
CA ASP A 49 11.17 -7.16 -7.78
C ASP A 49 11.13 -5.85 -8.57
N GLU A 50 10.79 -4.76 -7.91
CA GLU A 50 10.78 -3.46 -8.55
C GLU A 50 12.19 -3.04 -8.99
N ALA A 51 13.17 -3.21 -8.11
CA ALA A 51 14.55 -2.89 -8.44
C ALA A 51 15.01 -3.71 -9.64
N PHE A 52 14.63 -4.97 -9.71
CA PHE A 52 14.96 -5.84 -10.84
C PHE A 52 14.31 -5.35 -12.12
N ALA A 53 13.04 -4.96 -12.05
CA ALA A 53 12.32 -4.45 -13.21
C ALA A 53 12.94 -3.16 -13.73
N LEU A 54 13.36 -2.27 -12.83
CA LEU A 54 14.01 -1.02 -13.21
C LEU A 54 15.34 -1.26 -13.91
N ARG A 55 16.06 -2.29 -13.52
CA ARG A 55 17.35 -2.63 -14.14
C ARG A 55 17.21 -3.13 -15.56
N LYS A 56 16.04 -3.62 -15.90
CA LYS A 56 15.81 -4.13 -17.25
C LYS A 56 15.53 -3.01 -18.25
N VAL A 57 15.21 -1.85 -17.77
CA VAL A 57 14.97 -0.68 -18.59
C VAL A 57 16.29 0.03 -18.90
#